data_8b890349c708b1d3668ae60dcd71ce93
#
_entry.id   8b890349c708b1d3668ae60dcd71ce93
#
_cell.length_a   1.000
_cell.length_b   1.000
_cell.length_c   1.000
_cell.angle_alpha   90.00
_cell.angle_beta   90.00
_cell.angle_gamma   90.00
#
_symmetry.space_group_name_H-M   'P 1'
#
loop_
_entity.id
_entity.type
_entity.pdbx_description
1 polymer ?
#
loop_
_entity_poly.entity_id
_entity_poly.type
_entity_poly.pdbx_seq_one_letter_code
_entity_poly.pdbx_strand_id
1 'polypeptide(L)'
;MFDKNLIDLSVMSTEQIDKMNRKAKKIMQSPADYRHACDGKILATLFYEPSTRTQMSFQTAMLKLGGRTIGFDNPMNSSVSKGESLKDTITIVGEYADIIAIRHPVEGTAAAASLYAGVPVINCGDGGHLHPTQTLADIITLSCEKGRLDNLRVGVCGDLLNGRTVHSLIKTLAKYPNNSFVLISTKELSVPLYVIDILEKNGCKYEISHSLADAITNLDVLYMTRIQRERFASEEDYQAQKNVFVLDKEKLDKAKEDMIILHPLPRVNEITVDIDDDPRALYFKQAQYGMYGRMALILLLLQDDEFFVENRPFVVSNHHCNNPKCITQQEPYLPNLSYEKLGMVMCGYCDKRID
;
A
#
# COMPACT_ATOMS: atom_id res chain seq x y z
N MET A 1 20.03 2.33 -12.93
CA MET A 1 19.52 1.48 -11.82
C MET A 1 18.03 1.33 -12.02
N PHE A 2 17.51 0.12 -11.87
CA PHE A 2 16.23 -0.31 -12.42
C PHE A 2 15.05 0.57 -12.04
N ASP A 3 14.59 1.39 -12.98
CA ASP A 3 13.40 2.24 -12.85
C ASP A 3 12.10 1.43 -13.00
N LYS A 4 12.18 0.08 -12.85
CA LYS A 4 11.06 -0.88 -12.96
C LYS A 4 10.71 -1.56 -11.64
N ASN A 5 10.98 -0.93 -10.48
CA ASN A 5 10.60 -1.46 -9.17
C ASN A 5 9.48 -0.61 -8.56
N LEU A 6 8.40 -1.22 -8.08
CA LEU A 6 7.40 -0.51 -7.29
C LEU A 6 7.71 -0.67 -5.79
N ILE A 7 8.46 0.26 -5.22
CA ILE A 7 8.78 0.28 -3.78
C ILE A 7 7.79 1.17 -3.02
N ASP A 8 7.53 2.40 -3.51
CA ASP A 8 6.61 3.36 -2.91
C ASP A 8 5.77 4.03 -4.02
N LEU A 9 4.45 3.85 -3.98
CA LEU A 9 3.55 4.48 -4.94
C LEU A 9 3.43 5.99 -4.71
N SER A 10 3.67 6.44 -3.48
CA SER A 10 3.51 7.85 -3.12
C SER A 10 4.56 8.78 -3.74
N VAL A 11 5.65 8.25 -4.30
CA VAL A 11 6.66 9.05 -5.01
C VAL A 11 6.36 9.22 -6.50
N MET A 12 5.51 8.36 -7.07
CA MET A 12 5.14 8.41 -8.48
C MET A 12 4.36 9.67 -8.82
N SER A 13 4.49 10.15 -10.05
CA SER A 13 3.68 11.25 -10.57
C SER A 13 2.21 10.83 -10.77
N THR A 14 1.30 11.80 -10.82
CA THR A 14 -0.13 11.53 -11.11
C THR A 14 -0.28 10.89 -12.49
N GLU A 15 0.54 11.28 -13.47
CA GLU A 15 0.53 10.70 -14.83
C GLU A 15 0.85 9.19 -14.82
N GLN A 16 1.85 8.78 -14.05
CA GLN A 16 2.21 7.36 -13.88
C GLN A 16 1.10 6.57 -13.19
N ILE A 17 0.49 7.13 -12.14
CA ILE A 17 -0.65 6.54 -11.44
C ILE A 17 -1.84 6.41 -12.40
N ASP A 18 -2.13 7.45 -13.18
CA ASP A 18 -3.22 7.44 -14.16
C ASP A 18 -2.96 6.46 -15.31
N LYS A 19 -1.69 6.25 -15.71
CA LYS A 19 -1.32 5.20 -16.68
C LYS A 19 -1.68 3.81 -16.15
N MET A 20 -1.39 3.52 -14.87
CA MET A 20 -1.80 2.27 -14.23
C MET A 20 -3.32 2.14 -14.15
N ASN A 21 -4.04 3.20 -13.78
CA ASN A 21 -5.50 3.24 -13.74
C ASN A 21 -6.11 2.93 -15.11
N ARG A 22 -5.65 3.62 -16.16
CA ARG A 22 -6.14 3.39 -17.52
C ARG A 22 -5.87 1.96 -17.99
N LYS A 23 -4.69 1.40 -17.68
CA LYS A 23 -4.36 0.01 -18.01
C LYS A 23 -5.27 -0.98 -17.28
N ALA A 24 -5.50 -0.79 -15.98
CA ALA A 24 -6.40 -1.62 -15.19
C ALA A 24 -7.85 -1.59 -15.72
N LYS A 25 -8.36 -0.40 -16.05
CA LYS A 25 -9.71 -0.25 -16.66
C LYS A 25 -9.83 -0.96 -18.01
N LYS A 26 -8.82 -0.88 -18.87
CA LYS A 26 -8.79 -1.62 -20.14
C LYS A 26 -8.83 -3.14 -19.92
N ILE A 27 -8.06 -3.65 -18.97
CA ILE A 27 -8.08 -5.08 -18.63
C ILE A 27 -9.45 -5.51 -18.11
N MET A 28 -10.10 -4.70 -17.25
CA MET A 28 -11.44 -4.98 -16.74
C MET A 28 -12.51 -5.03 -17.84
N GLN A 29 -12.40 -4.18 -18.86
CA GLN A 29 -13.34 -4.14 -19.99
C GLN A 29 -13.21 -5.36 -20.90
N SER A 30 -12.00 -5.87 -21.13
CA SER A 30 -11.73 -6.99 -22.03
C SER A 30 -10.69 -7.95 -21.42
N PRO A 31 -10.98 -8.65 -20.30
CA PRO A 31 -10.00 -9.49 -19.64
C PRO A 31 -9.49 -10.65 -20.51
N ALA A 32 -10.31 -11.11 -21.47
CA ALA A 32 -9.96 -12.19 -22.39
C ALA A 32 -8.78 -11.83 -23.32
N ASP A 33 -8.63 -10.54 -23.68
CA ASP A 33 -7.57 -10.08 -24.57
C ASP A 33 -6.18 -10.17 -23.92
N TYR A 34 -6.13 -10.29 -22.61
CA TYR A 34 -4.88 -10.32 -21.82
C TYR A 34 -4.49 -11.71 -21.34
N ARG A 35 -5.28 -12.77 -21.64
CA ARG A 35 -5.06 -14.12 -21.12
C ARG A 35 -3.73 -14.76 -21.54
N HIS A 36 -3.07 -14.24 -22.56
CA HIS A 36 -1.79 -14.68 -23.09
C HIS A 36 -0.68 -13.63 -22.98
N ALA A 37 -0.96 -12.52 -22.29
CA ALA A 37 -0.03 -11.39 -22.24
C ALA A 37 1.27 -11.70 -21.48
N CYS A 38 1.27 -12.71 -20.60
CA CYS A 38 2.44 -13.16 -19.85
C CYS A 38 2.77 -14.63 -20.10
N ASP A 39 2.45 -15.17 -21.29
CA ASP A 39 2.84 -16.55 -21.65
C ASP A 39 4.37 -16.72 -21.51
N GLY A 40 4.77 -17.80 -20.84
CA GLY A 40 6.17 -18.09 -20.55
C GLY A 40 6.80 -17.30 -19.41
N LYS A 41 6.11 -16.29 -18.84
CA LYS A 41 6.60 -15.48 -17.73
C LYS A 41 6.29 -16.08 -16.36
N ILE A 42 7.18 -15.84 -15.40
CA ILE A 42 7.10 -16.36 -14.03
C ILE A 42 7.12 -15.20 -13.05
N LEU A 43 6.12 -15.16 -12.15
CA LEU A 43 6.08 -14.29 -10.97
C LEU A 43 6.54 -15.10 -9.76
N ALA A 44 7.55 -14.61 -9.03
CA ALA A 44 7.88 -15.12 -7.71
C ALA A 44 7.11 -14.33 -6.62
N THR A 45 6.42 -15.04 -5.73
CA THR A 45 5.76 -14.48 -4.55
C THR A 45 6.50 -14.89 -3.27
N LEU A 46 7.28 -13.97 -2.69
CA LEU A 46 8.13 -14.21 -1.52
C LEU A 46 7.48 -13.56 -0.29
N PHE A 47 6.70 -14.33 0.47
CA PHE A 47 5.93 -13.83 1.59
C PHE A 47 6.52 -14.32 2.91
N TYR A 48 7.33 -13.46 3.53
CA TYR A 48 8.00 -13.70 4.82
C TYR A 48 7.06 -13.48 6.02
N GLU A 49 5.92 -12.85 5.79
CA GLU A 49 4.83 -12.77 6.77
C GLU A 49 3.48 -13.10 6.10
N PRO A 50 2.53 -13.72 6.84
CA PRO A 50 1.26 -14.13 6.26
C PRO A 50 0.47 -12.98 5.63
N SER A 51 0.01 -13.18 4.40
CA SER A 51 -0.90 -12.24 3.72
C SER A 51 -1.69 -12.93 2.62
N THR A 52 -2.68 -13.71 3.00
CA THR A 52 -3.49 -14.54 2.10
C THR A 52 -4.04 -13.75 0.91
N ARG A 53 -4.70 -12.60 1.16
CA ARG A 53 -5.32 -11.80 0.09
C ARG A 53 -4.30 -11.24 -0.89
N THR A 54 -3.20 -10.67 -0.42
CA THR A 54 -2.21 -10.04 -1.30
C THR A 54 -1.52 -11.09 -2.16
N GLN A 55 -1.09 -12.21 -1.56
CA GLN A 55 -0.44 -13.30 -2.28
C GLN A 55 -1.36 -13.92 -3.33
N MET A 56 -2.55 -14.37 -2.92
CA MET A 56 -3.53 -14.94 -3.86
C MET A 56 -3.90 -13.98 -4.98
N SER A 57 -4.01 -12.68 -4.68
CA SER A 57 -4.33 -11.67 -5.68
C SER A 57 -3.22 -11.49 -6.72
N PHE A 58 -1.93 -11.52 -6.32
CA PHE A 58 -0.80 -11.50 -7.25
C PHE A 58 -0.71 -12.77 -8.08
N GLN A 59 -0.86 -13.93 -7.44
CA GLN A 59 -0.88 -15.22 -8.14
C GLN A 59 -2.03 -15.27 -9.15
N THR A 60 -3.24 -14.88 -8.75
CA THR A 60 -4.40 -14.82 -9.64
C THR A 60 -4.18 -13.84 -10.79
N ALA A 61 -3.60 -12.67 -10.52
CA ALA A 61 -3.28 -11.69 -11.55
C ALA A 61 -2.34 -12.27 -12.62
N MET A 62 -1.25 -12.91 -12.20
CA MET A 62 -0.30 -13.54 -13.13
C MET A 62 -0.92 -14.70 -13.91
N LEU A 63 -1.68 -15.58 -13.25
CA LEU A 63 -2.38 -16.70 -13.89
C LEU A 63 -3.41 -16.22 -14.92
N LYS A 64 -4.16 -15.15 -14.63
CA LYS A 64 -5.12 -14.57 -15.58
C LYS A 64 -4.43 -13.89 -16.78
N LEU A 65 -3.17 -13.53 -16.67
CA LEU A 65 -2.34 -13.03 -17.76
C LEU A 65 -1.65 -14.13 -18.57
N GLY A 66 -1.84 -15.42 -18.23
CA GLY A 66 -1.22 -16.58 -18.91
C GLY A 66 0.14 -16.96 -18.34
N GLY A 67 0.66 -16.25 -17.35
CA GLY A 67 1.92 -16.56 -16.70
C GLY A 67 1.81 -17.66 -15.64
N ARG A 68 2.92 -17.91 -14.95
CA ARG A 68 3.02 -18.91 -13.88
C ARG A 68 3.52 -18.25 -12.60
N THR A 69 3.37 -18.98 -11.48
CA THR A 69 3.81 -18.49 -10.18
C THR A 69 4.65 -19.53 -9.44
N ILE A 70 5.69 -19.05 -8.77
CA ILE A 70 6.49 -19.81 -7.80
C ILE A 70 6.57 -19.00 -6.50
N GLY A 71 7.09 -19.58 -5.42
CA GLY A 71 7.36 -18.84 -4.18
C GLY A 71 6.96 -19.60 -2.93
N PHE A 72 6.93 -18.87 -1.81
CA PHE A 72 6.55 -19.39 -0.49
C PHE A 72 5.70 -18.38 0.26
N ASP A 73 4.96 -18.86 1.25
CA ASP A 73 4.11 -18.09 2.18
C ASP A 73 4.55 -18.20 3.64
N ASN A 74 5.56 -19.03 3.87
CA ASN A 74 6.20 -19.20 5.17
C ASN A 74 7.72 -19.37 4.97
N PRO A 75 8.55 -18.42 5.47
CA PRO A 75 10.00 -18.48 5.34
C PRO A 75 10.60 -19.72 6.03
N MET A 76 9.93 -20.28 7.05
CA MET A 76 10.40 -21.49 7.74
C MET A 76 10.41 -22.73 6.84
N ASN A 77 9.69 -22.70 5.70
CA ASN A 77 9.68 -23.76 4.69
C ASN A 77 10.69 -23.51 3.55
N SER A 78 11.59 -22.53 3.72
CA SER A 78 12.61 -22.15 2.74
C SER A 78 14.02 -22.19 3.32
N SER A 79 15.03 -21.90 2.51
CA SER A 79 16.44 -21.81 2.95
C SER A 79 16.68 -20.70 3.97
N VAL A 80 15.78 -19.74 4.10
CA VAL A 80 15.81 -18.69 5.14
C VAL A 80 15.87 -19.32 6.55
N SER A 81 15.17 -20.43 6.78
CA SER A 81 15.23 -21.17 8.06
C SER A 81 16.63 -21.72 8.40
N LYS A 82 17.52 -21.79 7.41
CA LYS A 82 18.92 -22.23 7.57
C LYS A 82 19.89 -21.04 7.67
N GLY A 83 19.37 -19.81 7.67
CA GLY A 83 20.18 -18.58 7.76
C GLY A 83 20.60 -17.99 6.41
N GLU A 84 19.93 -18.36 5.30
CA GLU A 84 20.17 -17.72 3.99
C GLU A 84 19.84 -16.22 4.05
N SER A 85 20.76 -15.39 3.53
CA SER A 85 20.59 -13.93 3.51
C SER A 85 19.50 -13.50 2.52
N LEU A 86 18.93 -12.29 2.74
CA LEU A 86 18.02 -11.70 1.77
C LEU A 86 18.66 -11.60 0.39
N LYS A 87 19.93 -11.18 0.33
CA LYS A 87 20.69 -11.04 -0.92
C LYS A 87 20.74 -12.34 -1.70
N ASP A 88 21.10 -13.45 -1.04
CA ASP A 88 21.24 -14.74 -1.71
C ASP A 88 19.90 -15.25 -2.24
N THR A 89 18.85 -15.20 -1.38
CA THR A 89 17.49 -15.57 -1.80
C THR A 89 17.03 -14.77 -3.01
N ILE A 90 17.19 -13.43 -2.97
CA ILE A 90 16.71 -12.56 -4.05
C ILE A 90 17.52 -12.73 -5.33
N THR A 91 18.82 -12.90 -5.25
CA THR A 91 19.69 -13.14 -6.42
C THR A 91 19.29 -14.45 -7.13
N ILE A 92 19.15 -15.54 -6.36
CA ILE A 92 18.76 -16.83 -6.91
C ILE A 92 17.36 -16.81 -7.52
N VAL A 93 16.39 -16.20 -6.82
CA VAL A 93 15.00 -16.12 -7.32
C VAL A 93 14.93 -15.22 -8.55
N GLY A 94 15.77 -14.19 -8.64
CA GLY A 94 15.88 -13.32 -9.82
C GLY A 94 16.30 -14.08 -11.08
N GLU A 95 17.10 -15.15 -10.94
CA GLU A 95 17.46 -16.03 -12.08
C GLU A 95 16.31 -16.99 -12.49
N TYR A 96 15.32 -17.20 -11.62
CA TYR A 96 14.22 -18.13 -11.87
C TYR A 96 12.92 -17.44 -12.30
N ALA A 97 12.77 -16.17 -12.01
CA ALA A 97 11.53 -15.41 -12.24
C ALA A 97 11.77 -14.16 -13.07
N ASP A 98 10.74 -13.71 -13.76
CA ASP A 98 10.76 -12.45 -14.53
C ASP A 98 10.38 -11.24 -13.67
N ILE A 99 9.72 -11.45 -12.52
CA ILE A 99 9.25 -10.41 -11.61
C ILE A 99 9.07 -10.98 -10.21
N ILE A 100 9.38 -10.19 -9.18
CA ILE A 100 9.29 -10.60 -7.78
C ILE A 100 8.27 -9.72 -7.04
N ALA A 101 7.31 -10.33 -6.36
CA ALA A 101 6.41 -9.71 -5.39
C ALA A 101 6.84 -10.13 -3.97
N ILE A 102 7.39 -9.18 -3.19
CA ILE A 102 7.94 -9.48 -1.86
C ILE A 102 7.11 -8.81 -0.76
N ARG A 103 6.82 -9.57 0.30
CA ARG A 103 6.26 -9.09 1.56
C ARG A 103 7.12 -9.53 2.73
N HIS A 104 7.49 -8.58 3.59
CA HIS A 104 8.42 -8.84 4.69
C HIS A 104 8.04 -8.06 5.96
N PRO A 105 8.27 -8.60 7.19
CA PRO A 105 7.99 -7.88 8.42
C PRO A 105 8.96 -6.73 8.72
N VAL A 106 10.09 -6.64 8.03
CA VAL A 106 11.16 -5.67 8.27
C VAL A 106 11.07 -4.50 7.29
N GLU A 107 11.17 -3.28 7.81
CA GLU A 107 11.06 -2.04 7.04
C GLU A 107 12.23 -1.88 6.07
N GLY A 108 11.94 -1.54 4.82
CA GLY A 108 12.95 -1.30 3.77
C GLY A 108 13.41 -2.56 3.01
N THR A 109 12.85 -3.74 3.31
CA THR A 109 13.26 -4.99 2.66
C THR A 109 13.06 -4.97 1.15
N ALA A 110 11.95 -4.41 0.67
CA ALA A 110 11.70 -4.35 -0.78
C ALA A 110 12.72 -3.45 -1.51
N ALA A 111 13.15 -2.35 -0.89
CA ALA A 111 14.21 -1.51 -1.42
C ALA A 111 15.56 -2.25 -1.42
N ALA A 112 15.88 -3.01 -0.36
CA ALA A 112 17.08 -3.85 -0.32
C ALA A 112 17.04 -4.95 -1.39
N ALA A 113 15.90 -5.62 -1.56
CA ALA A 113 15.71 -6.65 -2.57
C ALA A 113 15.95 -6.11 -3.99
N SER A 114 15.47 -4.90 -4.29
CA SER A 114 15.64 -4.29 -5.61
C SER A 114 17.10 -4.04 -6.02
N LEU A 115 18.03 -4.04 -5.08
CA LEU A 115 19.48 -3.89 -5.38
C LEU A 115 20.09 -5.16 -5.99
N TYR A 116 19.49 -6.32 -5.76
CA TYR A 116 20.10 -7.63 -6.10
C TYR A 116 19.23 -8.50 -7.02
N ALA A 117 17.98 -8.13 -7.26
CA ALA A 117 17.01 -9.00 -7.95
C ALA A 117 17.32 -9.23 -9.44
N GLY A 118 17.95 -8.27 -10.13
CA GLY A 118 18.12 -8.34 -11.59
C GLY A 118 16.81 -8.24 -12.41
N VAL A 119 15.66 -8.38 -11.75
CA VAL A 119 14.30 -8.31 -12.32
C VAL A 119 13.45 -7.32 -11.51
N PRO A 120 12.30 -6.84 -12.02
CA PRO A 120 11.42 -5.95 -11.29
C PRO A 120 10.97 -6.50 -9.94
N VAL A 121 11.00 -5.65 -8.91
CA VAL A 121 10.54 -5.94 -7.54
C VAL A 121 9.31 -5.11 -7.21
N ILE A 122 8.28 -5.76 -6.65
CA ILE A 122 7.06 -5.13 -6.16
C ILE A 122 7.00 -5.28 -4.64
N ASN A 123 6.92 -4.16 -3.94
CA ASN A 123 6.67 -4.12 -2.50
C ASN A 123 5.20 -4.49 -2.19
N CYS A 124 4.98 -5.63 -1.56
CA CYS A 124 3.67 -6.13 -1.10
C CYS A 124 3.39 -5.84 0.38
N GLY A 125 4.23 -5.02 1.00
CA GLY A 125 4.21 -4.62 2.40
C GLY A 125 5.52 -4.95 3.09
N ASP A 126 6.12 -3.94 3.74
CA ASP A 126 7.36 -4.05 4.49
C ASP A 126 7.20 -3.51 5.92
N GLY A 127 6.86 -4.36 6.84
CA GLY A 127 6.65 -4.03 8.25
C GLY A 127 5.58 -2.96 8.48
N GLY A 128 5.90 -1.95 9.26
CA GLY A 128 5.04 -0.78 9.50
C GLY A 128 5.19 0.34 8.49
N HIS A 129 6.02 0.18 7.47
CA HIS A 129 6.50 1.23 6.60
C HIS A 129 5.54 1.51 5.42
N LEU A 130 5.50 0.66 4.39
CA LEU A 130 4.74 0.89 3.16
C LEU A 130 3.87 -0.30 2.77
N HIS A 131 2.81 -0.03 1.97
CA HIS A 131 2.03 -1.04 1.27
C HIS A 131 1.50 -0.48 -0.06
N PRO A 132 2.36 -0.22 -1.05
CA PRO A 132 2.00 0.51 -2.27
C PRO A 132 0.89 -0.16 -3.08
N THR A 133 0.82 -1.49 -3.08
CA THR A 133 -0.21 -2.22 -3.84
C THR A 133 -1.60 -2.21 -3.19
N GLN A 134 -1.72 -1.84 -1.89
CA GLN A 134 -3.00 -1.53 -1.30
C GLN A 134 -3.46 -0.15 -1.78
N THR A 135 -2.60 0.85 -1.73
CA THR A 135 -2.91 2.19 -2.26
C THR A 135 -3.30 2.13 -3.74
N LEU A 136 -2.64 1.29 -4.55
CA LEU A 136 -3.03 1.08 -5.94
C LEU A 136 -4.47 0.54 -6.05
N ALA A 137 -4.85 -0.43 -5.22
CA ALA A 137 -6.21 -0.96 -5.18
C ALA A 137 -7.24 0.13 -4.80
N ASP A 138 -6.90 0.97 -3.82
CA ASP A 138 -7.74 2.07 -3.36
C ASP A 138 -7.96 3.09 -4.47
N ILE A 139 -6.90 3.52 -5.15
CA ILE A 139 -6.94 4.49 -6.26
C ILE A 139 -7.75 3.96 -7.44
N ILE A 140 -7.57 2.70 -7.82
CA ILE A 140 -8.35 2.10 -8.91
C ILE A 140 -9.83 2.03 -8.54
N THR A 141 -10.14 1.67 -7.29
CA THR A 141 -11.53 1.65 -6.82
C THR A 141 -12.16 3.04 -6.91
N LEU A 142 -11.48 4.07 -6.40
CA LEU A 142 -11.94 5.45 -6.50
C LEU A 142 -12.14 5.87 -7.96
N SER A 143 -11.17 5.60 -8.81
CA SER A 143 -11.23 5.94 -10.23
C SER A 143 -12.37 5.22 -10.98
N CYS A 144 -12.74 4.00 -10.58
CA CYS A 144 -13.84 3.25 -11.18
C CYS A 144 -15.20 3.72 -10.66
N GLU A 145 -15.35 3.90 -9.35
CA GLU A 145 -16.64 4.13 -8.71
C GLU A 145 -17.00 5.61 -8.61
N LYS A 146 -16.04 6.50 -8.44
CA LYS A 146 -16.27 7.96 -8.45
C LYS A 146 -15.97 8.61 -9.80
N GLY A 147 -15.35 7.87 -10.73
CA GLY A 147 -14.97 8.39 -12.06
C GLY A 147 -13.83 9.40 -12.05
N ARG A 148 -13.33 9.81 -10.88
CA ARG A 148 -12.29 10.85 -10.68
C ARG A 148 -11.45 10.55 -9.45
N LEU A 149 -10.29 11.23 -9.34
CA LEU A 149 -9.39 11.21 -8.19
C LEU A 149 -9.21 12.60 -7.57
N ASP A 150 -9.81 13.61 -8.18
CA ASP A 150 -9.81 15.01 -7.74
C ASP A 150 -11.18 15.41 -7.18
N ASN A 151 -11.27 16.60 -6.56
CA ASN A 151 -12.52 17.16 -6.03
C ASN A 151 -13.29 16.19 -5.10
N LEU A 152 -12.57 15.40 -4.30
CA LEU A 152 -13.14 14.45 -3.36
C LEU A 152 -13.02 14.97 -1.92
N ARG A 153 -14.07 14.74 -1.12
CA ARG A 153 -14.02 14.88 0.33
C ARG A 153 -13.85 13.51 0.95
N VAL A 154 -12.62 13.22 1.40
CA VAL A 154 -12.20 11.89 1.84
C VAL A 154 -12.11 11.84 3.37
N GLY A 155 -12.98 11.07 3.99
CA GLY A 155 -12.88 10.72 5.41
C GLY A 155 -11.98 9.49 5.59
N VAL A 156 -11.00 9.59 6.49
CA VAL A 156 -10.19 8.46 6.94
C VAL A 156 -10.46 8.23 8.42
N CYS A 157 -10.83 7.01 8.81
CA CYS A 157 -11.35 6.74 10.14
C CYS A 157 -10.69 5.51 10.79
N GLY A 158 -10.29 5.64 12.05
CA GLY A 158 -9.75 4.58 12.87
C GLY A 158 -8.34 4.87 13.41
N ASP A 159 -7.41 3.92 13.29
CA ASP A 159 -6.01 4.09 13.71
C ASP A 159 -5.23 4.88 12.65
N LEU A 160 -5.22 6.20 12.80
CA LEU A 160 -4.49 7.09 11.87
C LEU A 160 -3.01 7.26 12.27
N LEU A 161 -2.64 6.89 13.49
CA LEU A 161 -1.25 6.96 13.96
C LEU A 161 -0.38 5.88 13.29
N ASN A 162 -0.87 4.64 13.26
CA ASN A 162 -0.13 3.49 12.76
C ASN A 162 -0.60 3.03 11.37
N GLY A 163 -1.61 3.68 10.80
CA GLY A 163 -2.28 3.31 9.56
C GLY A 163 -1.46 3.57 8.31
N ARG A 164 -0.44 2.75 8.00
CA ARG A 164 0.41 2.90 6.80
C ARG A 164 -0.39 3.03 5.49
N THR A 165 -1.53 2.33 5.36
CA THR A 165 -2.39 2.41 4.18
C THR A 165 -3.09 3.76 4.09
N VAL A 166 -3.53 4.31 5.23
CA VAL A 166 -4.10 5.67 5.32
C VAL A 166 -3.06 6.71 4.90
N HIS A 167 -1.84 6.62 5.47
CA HIS A 167 -0.78 7.57 5.15
C HIS A 167 -0.44 7.56 3.65
N SER A 168 -0.32 6.37 3.05
CA SER A 168 -0.03 6.23 1.62
C SER A 168 -1.18 6.74 0.76
N LEU A 169 -2.44 6.48 1.14
CA LEU A 169 -3.62 6.98 0.44
C LEU A 169 -3.69 8.51 0.48
N ILE A 170 -3.54 9.12 1.66
CA ILE A 170 -3.52 10.58 1.83
C ILE A 170 -2.42 11.21 0.98
N LYS A 171 -1.18 10.70 1.07
CA LYS A 171 -0.04 11.21 0.28
C LYS A 171 -0.31 11.16 -1.22
N THR A 172 -0.96 10.10 -1.68
CA THR A 172 -1.26 9.91 -3.11
C THR A 172 -2.38 10.83 -3.56
N LEU A 173 -3.50 10.89 -2.83
CA LEU A 173 -4.65 11.73 -3.18
C LEU A 173 -4.37 13.23 -3.00
N ALA A 174 -3.46 13.62 -2.11
CA ALA A 174 -3.04 15.01 -1.95
C ALA A 174 -2.37 15.60 -3.20
N LYS A 175 -1.92 14.77 -4.15
CA LYS A 175 -1.37 15.22 -5.45
C LYS A 175 -2.44 15.61 -6.46
N TYR A 176 -3.68 15.19 -6.25
CA TYR A 176 -4.80 15.53 -7.13
C TYR A 176 -5.50 16.80 -6.63
N PRO A 177 -5.91 17.70 -7.53
CA PRO A 177 -6.40 19.01 -7.14
C PRO A 177 -7.74 18.96 -6.37
N ASN A 178 -7.94 19.94 -5.49
CA ASN A 178 -9.18 20.19 -4.77
C ASN A 178 -9.67 19.06 -3.87
N ASN A 179 -8.83 18.08 -3.53
CA ASN A 179 -9.17 17.11 -2.52
C ASN A 179 -9.15 17.72 -1.13
N SER A 180 -10.09 17.29 -0.29
CA SER A 180 -10.15 17.67 1.11
C SER A 180 -10.27 16.43 1.99
N PHE A 181 -9.75 16.51 3.23
CA PHE A 181 -9.64 15.35 4.10
C PHE A 181 -10.34 15.59 5.43
N VAL A 182 -11.02 14.57 5.94
CA VAL A 182 -11.56 14.52 7.29
C VAL A 182 -10.83 13.40 8.04
N LEU A 183 -10.03 13.78 9.04
CA LEU A 183 -9.18 12.90 9.82
C LEU A 183 -9.95 12.48 11.08
N ILE A 184 -10.54 11.27 11.06
CA ILE A 184 -11.47 10.81 12.09
C ILE A 184 -10.75 9.81 12.98
N SER A 185 -10.34 10.23 14.18
CA SER A 185 -9.60 9.39 15.13
C SER A 185 -9.78 9.89 16.56
N THR A 186 -9.39 9.07 17.53
CA THR A 186 -9.17 9.57 18.90
C THR A 186 -7.91 10.43 18.95
N LYS A 187 -7.71 11.16 20.03
CA LYS A 187 -6.50 12.00 20.19
C LYS A 187 -5.22 11.15 20.19
N GLU A 188 -5.27 9.99 20.80
CA GLU A 188 -4.15 9.05 20.94
C GLU A 188 -3.77 8.41 19.60
N LEU A 189 -4.74 8.25 18.70
CA LEU A 189 -4.55 7.64 17.38
C LEU A 189 -4.55 8.66 16.24
N SER A 190 -4.29 9.92 16.55
CA SER A 190 -4.23 11.01 15.58
C SER A 190 -3.13 10.81 14.55
N VAL A 191 -3.35 11.30 13.35
CA VAL A 191 -2.38 11.23 12.26
C VAL A 191 -1.06 11.92 12.64
N PRO A 192 0.11 11.36 12.28
CA PRO A 192 1.41 11.98 12.54
C PRO A 192 1.59 13.31 11.83
N LEU A 193 2.32 14.25 12.44
CA LEU A 193 2.58 15.60 11.91
C LEU A 193 3.08 15.61 10.47
N TYR A 194 3.95 14.67 10.08
CA TYR A 194 4.46 14.63 8.71
C TYR A 194 3.38 14.42 7.63
N VAL A 195 2.22 13.84 8.00
CA VAL A 195 1.07 13.71 7.08
C VAL A 195 0.35 15.04 6.96
N ILE A 196 0.21 15.77 8.06
CA ILE A 196 -0.32 17.14 8.06
C ILE A 196 0.56 18.05 7.19
N ASP A 197 1.88 18.00 7.36
CA ASP A 197 2.83 18.78 6.55
C ASP A 197 2.66 18.50 5.05
N ILE A 198 2.36 17.25 4.67
CA ILE A 198 2.09 16.88 3.28
C ILE A 198 0.79 17.49 2.77
N LEU A 199 -0.28 17.47 3.57
CA LEU A 199 -1.55 18.11 3.20
C LEU A 199 -1.38 19.62 2.99
N GLU A 200 -0.71 20.29 3.91
CA GLU A 200 -0.43 21.72 3.85
C GLU A 200 0.43 22.09 2.65
N LYS A 201 1.51 21.32 2.40
CA LYS A 201 2.40 21.52 1.25
C LYS A 201 1.67 21.39 -0.10
N ASN A 202 0.66 20.52 -0.19
CA ASN A 202 -0.14 20.34 -1.40
C ASN A 202 -1.38 21.25 -1.43
N GLY A 203 -1.55 22.15 -0.45
CA GLY A 203 -2.70 23.08 -0.38
C GLY A 203 -4.04 22.37 -0.14
N CYS A 204 -4.02 21.16 0.42
CA CYS A 204 -5.23 20.42 0.73
C CYS A 204 -5.89 20.94 2.01
N LYS A 205 -7.20 21.16 1.94
CA LYS A 205 -7.99 21.45 3.16
C LYS A 205 -8.15 20.19 3.98
N TYR A 206 -8.04 20.28 5.29
CA TYR A 206 -8.32 19.18 6.19
C TYR A 206 -9.03 19.65 7.46
N GLU A 207 -9.73 18.74 8.09
CA GLU A 207 -10.32 18.90 9.41
C GLU A 207 -10.09 17.66 10.27
N ILE A 208 -10.01 17.83 11.58
CA ILE A 208 -9.88 16.73 12.54
C ILE A 208 -11.25 16.54 13.19
N SER A 209 -11.73 15.31 13.24
CA SER A 209 -12.97 14.94 13.90
C SER A 209 -12.75 13.80 14.88
N HIS A 210 -13.48 13.84 15.99
CA HIS A 210 -13.52 12.73 16.96
C HIS A 210 -14.87 12.01 16.96
N SER A 211 -15.73 12.32 15.98
CA SER A 211 -17.06 11.71 15.80
C SER A 211 -17.26 11.28 14.36
N LEU A 212 -17.40 9.95 14.15
CA LEU A 212 -17.74 9.40 12.83
C LEU A 212 -19.16 9.83 12.41
N ALA A 213 -20.10 9.85 13.36
CA ALA A 213 -21.50 10.19 13.09
C ALA A 213 -21.71 11.63 12.57
N ASP A 214 -20.86 12.57 13.02
CA ASP A 214 -20.91 13.97 12.57
C ASP A 214 -20.16 14.13 11.23
N ALA A 215 -19.03 13.46 11.09
CA ALA A 215 -18.16 13.58 9.92
C ALA A 215 -18.76 12.96 8.67
N ILE A 216 -19.52 11.86 8.77
CA ILE A 216 -19.97 11.02 7.65
C ILE A 216 -20.90 11.74 6.67
N THR A 217 -21.64 12.73 7.13
CA THR A 217 -22.76 13.36 6.40
C THR A 217 -22.38 13.98 5.05
N ASN A 218 -21.14 14.43 4.91
CA ASN A 218 -20.67 15.19 3.74
C ASN A 218 -19.49 14.54 2.99
N LEU A 219 -19.18 13.26 3.30
CA LEU A 219 -18.08 12.56 2.65
C LEU A 219 -18.48 12.05 1.27
N ASP A 220 -17.53 12.04 0.34
CA ASP A 220 -17.62 11.31 -0.92
C ASP A 220 -17.04 9.90 -0.78
N VAL A 221 -16.05 9.78 0.12
CA VAL A 221 -15.34 8.53 0.41
C VAL A 221 -15.15 8.41 1.92
N LEU A 222 -15.47 7.26 2.47
CA LEU A 222 -15.10 6.87 3.83
C LEU A 222 -14.13 5.69 3.78
N TYR A 223 -12.90 5.91 4.20
CA TYR A 223 -11.88 4.85 4.33
C TYR A 223 -11.77 4.45 5.79
N MET A 224 -12.29 3.27 6.11
CA MET A 224 -12.24 2.72 7.47
C MET A 224 -10.97 1.90 7.66
N THR A 225 -10.39 1.96 8.86
CA THR A 225 -9.30 1.06 9.27
C THR A 225 -9.58 0.46 10.64
N ARG A 226 -9.09 -0.76 10.85
CA ARG A 226 -9.16 -1.37 12.18
C ARG A 226 -8.21 -0.69 13.16
N ILE A 227 -8.55 -0.74 14.44
CA ILE A 227 -7.63 -0.42 15.52
C ILE A 227 -6.67 -1.61 15.68
N GLN A 228 -5.36 -1.36 15.55
CA GLN A 228 -4.34 -2.40 15.47
C GLN A 228 -3.87 -2.84 16.87
N ARG A 229 -4.47 -3.90 17.45
CA ARG A 229 -4.14 -4.43 18.78
C ARG A 229 -2.63 -4.61 18.99
N GLU A 230 -1.95 -5.10 17.97
CA GLU A 230 -0.50 -5.37 17.96
C GLU A 230 0.40 -4.12 18.09
N ARG A 231 -0.19 -2.93 18.12
CA ARG A 231 0.50 -1.64 18.26
C ARG A 231 0.38 -1.03 19.66
N PHE A 232 -0.49 -1.58 20.51
CA PHE A 232 -0.70 -1.08 21.86
C PHE A 232 0.27 -1.72 22.84
N ALA A 233 0.74 -0.93 23.80
CA ALA A 233 1.62 -1.39 24.86
C ALA A 233 0.86 -2.22 25.93
N SER A 234 -0.43 -1.93 26.14
CA SER A 234 -1.30 -2.64 27.07
C SER A 234 -2.62 -3.09 26.46
N GLU A 235 -3.22 -4.11 27.01
CA GLU A 235 -4.54 -4.58 26.60
C GLU A 235 -5.64 -3.59 27.01
N GLU A 236 -5.47 -2.90 28.14
CA GLU A 236 -6.41 -1.88 28.65
C GLU A 236 -6.53 -0.73 27.65
N ASP A 237 -5.41 -0.22 27.14
CA ASP A 237 -5.39 0.86 26.14
C ASP A 237 -6.09 0.44 24.85
N TYR A 238 -5.86 -0.80 24.40
CA TYR A 238 -6.55 -1.34 23.24
C TYR A 238 -8.06 -1.46 23.47
N GLN A 239 -8.50 -1.99 24.62
CA GLN A 239 -9.91 -2.16 24.93
C GLN A 239 -10.64 -0.80 25.00
N ALA A 240 -9.97 0.27 25.44
CA ALA A 240 -10.53 1.62 25.48
C ALA A 240 -10.76 2.20 24.07
N GLN A 241 -10.00 1.77 23.06
CA GLN A 241 -10.02 2.34 21.73
C GLN A 241 -10.78 1.49 20.69
N LYS A 242 -10.80 0.17 20.83
CA LYS A 242 -11.22 -0.79 19.79
C LYS A 242 -12.63 -0.60 19.21
N ASN A 243 -13.55 -0.01 19.98
CA ASN A 243 -14.96 0.15 19.60
C ASN A 243 -15.39 1.62 19.46
N VAL A 244 -14.44 2.56 19.48
CA VAL A 244 -14.77 3.99 19.42
C VAL A 244 -15.38 4.36 18.06
N PHE A 245 -14.88 3.74 16.99
CA PHE A 245 -15.37 4.00 15.64
C PHE A 245 -15.91 2.70 15.03
N VAL A 246 -17.23 2.53 15.12
CA VAL A 246 -17.94 1.44 14.47
C VAL A 246 -18.91 2.05 13.45
N LEU A 247 -18.76 1.67 12.18
CA LEU A 247 -19.71 2.00 11.13
C LEU A 247 -20.85 0.97 11.15
N ASP A 248 -22.04 1.45 11.44
CA ASP A 248 -23.29 0.71 11.47
C ASP A 248 -24.31 1.34 10.53
N LYS A 249 -25.46 0.72 10.39
CA LYS A 249 -26.54 1.18 9.50
C LYS A 249 -27.07 2.55 9.89
N GLU A 250 -27.22 2.83 11.20
CA GLU A 250 -27.71 4.13 11.68
C GLU A 250 -26.82 5.30 11.25
N LYS A 251 -25.49 5.10 11.31
CA LYS A 251 -24.52 6.11 10.83
C LYS A 251 -24.51 6.20 9.31
N LEU A 252 -24.62 5.05 8.65
CA LEU A 252 -24.63 4.98 7.19
C LEU A 252 -25.84 5.66 6.58
N ASP A 253 -27.00 5.64 7.24
CA ASP A 253 -28.22 6.31 6.80
C ASP A 253 -28.08 7.85 6.77
N LYS A 254 -27.11 8.41 7.50
CA LYS A 254 -26.80 9.84 7.50
C LYS A 254 -25.83 10.26 6.38
N ALA A 255 -25.22 9.31 5.71
CA ALA A 255 -24.25 9.56 4.66
C ALA A 255 -24.93 9.90 3.33
N LYS A 256 -24.16 10.50 2.40
CA LYS A 256 -24.62 10.72 1.03
C LYS A 256 -24.95 9.36 0.36
N GLU A 257 -25.94 9.36 -0.53
CA GLU A 257 -26.32 8.18 -1.31
C GLU A 257 -25.19 7.68 -2.21
N ASP A 258 -24.37 8.59 -2.72
CA ASP A 258 -23.24 8.30 -3.60
C ASP A 258 -21.89 8.15 -2.86
N MET A 259 -21.86 8.24 -1.51
CA MET A 259 -20.66 7.97 -0.74
C MET A 259 -20.21 6.53 -0.96
N ILE A 260 -18.90 6.29 -0.98
CA ILE A 260 -18.35 4.93 -1.04
C ILE A 260 -17.55 4.61 0.20
N ILE A 261 -17.61 3.34 0.63
CA ILE A 261 -16.91 2.84 1.82
C ILE A 261 -15.81 1.90 1.38
N LEU A 262 -14.58 2.19 1.79
CA LEU A 262 -13.40 1.41 1.53
C LEU A 262 -12.81 0.87 2.84
N HIS A 263 -12.15 -0.28 2.76
CA HIS A 263 -11.43 -0.88 3.88
C HIS A 263 -10.30 -1.79 3.36
N PRO A 264 -9.07 -1.73 3.89
CA PRO A 264 -7.96 -2.56 3.41
C PRO A 264 -8.11 -4.04 3.79
N LEU A 265 -9.05 -4.38 4.68
CA LEU A 265 -9.26 -5.71 5.25
C LEU A 265 -7.99 -6.30 5.92
N PRO A 266 -8.11 -7.20 6.92
CA PRO A 266 -9.36 -7.71 7.46
C PRO A 266 -10.07 -6.67 8.34
N ARG A 267 -11.38 -6.65 8.31
CA ARG A 267 -12.17 -5.99 9.35
C ARG A 267 -12.38 -6.92 10.53
N VAL A 268 -12.62 -6.35 11.70
CA VAL A 268 -12.97 -7.08 12.92
C VAL A 268 -14.36 -6.66 13.39
N ASN A 269 -14.48 -5.46 13.96
CA ASN A 269 -15.73 -4.93 14.51
C ASN A 269 -16.01 -3.47 14.10
N GLU A 270 -15.09 -2.84 13.38
CA GLU A 270 -15.20 -1.44 12.95
C GLU A 270 -16.21 -1.20 11.82
N ILE A 271 -16.69 -2.26 11.20
CA ILE A 271 -17.80 -2.24 10.23
C ILE A 271 -18.71 -3.40 10.54
N THR A 272 -19.98 -3.13 10.82
CA THR A 272 -20.98 -4.16 11.10
C THR A 272 -21.37 -4.95 9.86
N VAL A 273 -21.74 -6.23 10.03
CA VAL A 273 -22.03 -7.15 8.90
C VAL A 273 -23.30 -6.78 8.15
N ASP A 274 -24.24 -6.12 8.82
CA ASP A 274 -25.56 -5.73 8.26
C ASP A 274 -25.48 -4.67 7.16
N ILE A 275 -24.30 -4.04 6.96
CA ILE A 275 -24.09 -3.10 5.86
C ILE A 275 -23.38 -3.73 4.65
N ASP A 276 -23.05 -5.01 4.67
CA ASP A 276 -22.31 -5.67 3.58
C ASP A 276 -23.08 -5.65 2.25
N ASP A 277 -24.40 -5.66 2.30
CA ASP A 277 -25.27 -5.62 1.12
C ASP A 277 -25.63 -4.18 0.69
N ASP A 278 -25.14 -3.15 1.41
CA ASP A 278 -25.35 -1.76 0.99
C ASP A 278 -24.50 -1.46 -0.26
N PRO A 279 -25.05 -0.86 -1.32
CA PRO A 279 -24.32 -0.60 -2.55
C PRO A 279 -23.11 0.31 -2.38
N ARG A 280 -23.02 1.06 -1.28
CA ARG A 280 -21.88 1.92 -0.91
C ARG A 280 -20.73 1.13 -0.30
N ALA A 281 -20.95 -0.10 0.19
CA ALA A 281 -19.96 -0.97 0.83
C ALA A 281 -19.06 -1.66 -0.21
N LEU A 282 -17.97 -1.00 -0.61
CA LEU A 282 -17.14 -1.43 -1.75
C LEU A 282 -15.90 -2.21 -1.35
N TYR A 283 -15.64 -2.48 -0.10
CA TYR A 283 -14.39 -3.10 0.36
C TYR A 283 -14.14 -4.52 -0.17
N PHE A 284 -15.16 -5.28 -0.56
CA PHE A 284 -14.97 -6.55 -1.26
C PHE A 284 -14.69 -6.33 -2.75
N LYS A 285 -15.39 -5.41 -3.39
CA LYS A 285 -15.15 -5.02 -4.78
C LYS A 285 -13.77 -4.35 -4.95
N GLN A 286 -13.32 -3.60 -3.95
CA GLN A 286 -11.96 -3.04 -3.84
C GLN A 286 -10.88 -4.13 -3.94
N ALA A 287 -11.10 -5.30 -3.33
CA ALA A 287 -10.17 -6.43 -3.46
C ALA A 287 -10.10 -6.96 -4.90
N GLN A 288 -11.23 -7.02 -5.60
CA GLN A 288 -11.29 -7.39 -7.02
C GLN A 288 -10.58 -6.35 -7.90
N TYR A 289 -10.81 -5.06 -7.70
CA TYR A 289 -10.12 -3.99 -8.41
C TYR A 289 -8.63 -4.02 -8.15
N GLY A 290 -8.22 -4.36 -6.93
CA GLY A 290 -6.82 -4.58 -6.57
C GLY A 290 -6.16 -5.68 -7.41
N MET A 291 -6.87 -6.76 -7.74
CA MET A 291 -6.34 -7.80 -8.63
C MET A 291 -6.10 -7.25 -10.05
N TYR A 292 -7.05 -6.51 -10.61
CA TYR A 292 -6.85 -5.88 -11.93
C TYR A 292 -5.72 -4.83 -11.91
N GLY A 293 -5.57 -4.11 -10.80
CA GLY A 293 -4.42 -3.22 -10.61
C GLY A 293 -3.09 -3.94 -10.63
N ARG A 294 -3.03 -5.14 -10.02
CA ARG A 294 -1.84 -6.00 -10.06
C ARG A 294 -1.58 -6.55 -11.45
N MET A 295 -2.63 -6.92 -12.22
CA MET A 295 -2.48 -7.28 -13.64
C MET A 295 -1.87 -6.12 -14.44
N ALA A 296 -2.41 -4.91 -14.28
CA ALA A 296 -1.89 -3.72 -14.95
C ALA A 296 -0.43 -3.44 -14.58
N LEU A 297 -0.10 -3.50 -13.28
CA LEU A 297 1.26 -3.27 -12.78
C LEU A 297 2.24 -4.29 -13.35
N ILE A 298 1.91 -5.59 -13.33
CA ILE A 298 2.75 -6.65 -13.91
C ILE A 298 3.04 -6.37 -15.39
N LEU A 299 2.01 -6.05 -16.18
CA LEU A 299 2.19 -5.76 -17.61
C LEU A 299 3.04 -4.51 -17.85
N LEU A 300 2.83 -3.44 -17.09
CA LEU A 300 3.62 -2.21 -17.23
C LEU A 300 5.09 -2.43 -16.87
N LEU A 301 5.37 -3.22 -15.82
CA LEU A 301 6.75 -3.50 -15.42
C LEU A 301 7.48 -4.46 -16.37
N LEU A 302 6.76 -5.41 -16.98
CA LEU A 302 7.36 -6.45 -17.83
C LEU A 302 7.43 -6.04 -19.32
N GLN A 303 6.51 -5.23 -19.82
CA GLN A 303 6.30 -5.07 -21.26
C GLN A 303 6.30 -3.63 -21.76
N ASP A 304 6.19 -2.65 -20.87
CA ASP A 304 6.15 -1.24 -21.28
C ASP A 304 7.52 -0.59 -21.03
N ASP A 305 8.32 -0.46 -22.09
CA ASP A 305 9.67 0.10 -21.99
C ASP A 305 9.68 1.59 -21.64
N GLU A 306 8.57 2.29 -21.89
CA GLU A 306 8.40 3.69 -21.52
C GLU A 306 7.85 3.86 -20.08
N PHE A 307 7.38 2.79 -19.46
CA PHE A 307 6.94 2.83 -18.07
C PHE A 307 8.13 2.63 -17.15
N PHE A 308 8.42 3.63 -16.38
CA PHE A 308 9.38 3.58 -15.28
C PHE A 308 8.69 4.06 -14.00
N VAL A 309 9.18 3.61 -12.88
CA VAL A 309 8.75 4.09 -11.56
C VAL A 309 9.78 5.12 -11.12
N GLU A 310 9.35 6.36 -10.92
CA GLU A 310 10.20 7.35 -10.28
C GLU A 310 10.56 6.84 -8.88
N ASN A 311 11.80 6.43 -8.73
CA ASN A 311 12.34 6.09 -7.43
C ASN A 311 13.14 7.27 -6.88
N ARG A 312 13.19 7.37 -5.55
CA ARG A 312 13.97 8.42 -4.90
C ARG A 312 15.43 8.30 -5.29
N PRO A 313 16.13 9.41 -5.58
CA PRO A 313 17.56 9.37 -5.78
C PRO A 313 18.25 9.06 -4.44
N PHE A 314 18.91 7.91 -4.36
CA PHE A 314 19.71 7.54 -3.21
C PHE A 314 21.19 7.84 -3.47
N VAL A 315 21.88 8.25 -2.41
CA VAL A 315 23.33 8.36 -2.40
C VAL A 315 23.90 7.40 -1.35
N VAL A 316 25.08 6.84 -1.64
CA VAL A 316 25.84 6.11 -0.62
C VAL A 316 26.40 7.13 0.37
N SER A 317 26.14 6.95 1.64
CA SER A 317 26.50 7.88 2.70
C SER A 317 27.24 7.19 3.85
N ASN A 318 27.87 8.00 4.73
CA ASN A 318 28.46 7.50 5.96
C ASN A 318 27.46 7.45 7.13
N HIS A 319 26.21 7.86 6.91
CA HIS A 319 25.17 7.82 7.94
C HIS A 319 24.60 6.40 8.07
N HIS A 320 24.55 5.91 9.29
CA HIS A 320 23.96 4.61 9.62
C HIS A 320 22.53 4.79 10.13
N CYS A 321 21.64 3.94 9.68
CA CYS A 321 20.27 3.94 10.18
C CYS A 321 20.20 3.36 11.60
N ASN A 322 19.63 4.11 12.54
CA ASN A 322 19.46 3.67 13.94
C ASN A 322 18.05 3.10 14.22
N ASN A 323 17.20 2.99 13.20
CA ASN A 323 15.87 2.38 13.38
C ASN A 323 16.02 0.86 13.60
N PRO A 324 15.64 0.31 14.78
CA PRO A 324 15.78 -1.12 15.07
C PRO A 324 14.92 -2.02 14.16
N LYS A 325 13.93 -1.44 13.46
CA LYS A 325 13.07 -2.14 12.52
C LYS A 325 13.55 -2.06 11.07
N CYS A 326 14.66 -1.38 10.80
CA CYS A 326 15.21 -1.26 9.46
C CYS A 326 15.95 -2.53 9.04
N ILE A 327 15.84 -2.88 7.76
CA ILE A 327 16.55 -4.03 7.16
C ILE A 327 18.08 -3.93 7.35
N THR A 328 18.65 -2.74 7.43
CA THR A 328 20.09 -2.54 7.68
C THR A 328 20.57 -3.07 9.02
N GLN A 329 19.66 -3.31 9.98
CA GLN A 329 20.01 -3.92 11.28
C GLN A 329 20.10 -5.44 11.19
N GLN A 330 19.49 -6.05 10.20
CA GLN A 330 19.50 -7.51 9.99
C GLN A 330 20.47 -7.94 8.89
N GLU A 331 20.70 -7.08 7.90
CA GLU A 331 21.52 -7.35 6.73
C GLU A 331 22.71 -6.35 6.68
N PRO A 332 23.77 -6.59 7.45
CA PRO A 332 24.86 -5.62 7.66
C PRO A 332 25.73 -5.39 6.42
N TYR A 333 25.63 -6.22 5.40
CA TYR A 333 26.31 -6.04 4.11
C TYR A 333 25.66 -4.98 3.21
N LEU A 334 24.46 -4.50 3.56
CA LEU A 334 23.76 -3.49 2.76
C LEU A 334 24.53 -2.16 2.78
N PRO A 335 24.67 -1.47 1.62
CA PRO A 335 25.27 -0.15 1.59
C PRO A 335 24.40 0.84 2.38
N ASN A 336 25.03 1.78 3.05
CA ASN A 336 24.32 2.87 3.71
C ASN A 336 23.73 3.81 2.66
N LEU A 337 22.46 3.69 2.36
CA LEU A 337 21.76 4.56 1.42
C LEU A 337 21.02 5.66 2.17
N SER A 338 21.13 6.88 1.67
CA SER A 338 20.38 8.03 2.19
C SER A 338 19.85 8.91 1.07
N TYR A 339 18.87 9.74 1.41
CA TYR A 339 18.37 10.83 0.58
C TYR A 339 18.02 12.03 1.44
N GLU A 340 18.03 13.20 0.83
CA GLU A 340 17.66 14.44 1.51
C GLU A 340 16.16 14.73 1.34
N LYS A 341 15.50 15.11 2.43
CA LYS A 341 14.11 15.55 2.44
C LYS A 341 13.94 16.70 3.43
N LEU A 342 13.58 17.89 2.92
CA LEU A 342 13.35 19.08 3.73
C LEU A 342 14.55 19.44 4.65
N GLY A 343 15.77 19.29 4.17
CA GLY A 343 16.99 19.57 4.93
C GLY A 343 17.34 18.48 5.97
N MET A 344 16.63 17.36 6.01
CA MET A 344 16.92 16.20 6.86
C MET A 344 17.50 15.06 6.03
N VAL A 345 18.43 14.32 6.59
CA VAL A 345 18.98 13.10 5.98
C VAL A 345 18.12 11.92 6.39
N MET A 346 17.57 11.22 5.40
CA MET A 346 16.66 10.10 5.58
C MET A 346 17.31 8.79 5.15
N CYS A 347 17.02 7.70 5.85
CA CYS A 347 17.41 6.37 5.44
C CYS A 347 16.78 5.98 4.11
N GLY A 348 17.59 5.52 3.15
CA GLY A 348 17.12 5.10 1.82
C GLY A 348 16.27 3.83 1.82
N TYR A 349 16.21 3.10 2.93
CA TYR A 349 15.42 1.89 3.07
C TYR A 349 14.10 2.12 3.81
N CYS A 350 14.12 2.67 5.02
CA CYS A 350 12.96 2.74 5.91
C CYS A 350 12.38 4.14 6.10
N ASP A 351 12.88 5.15 5.38
CA ASP A 351 12.42 6.55 5.43
C ASP A 351 12.48 7.22 6.81
N LYS A 352 13.26 6.66 7.75
CA LYS A 352 13.49 7.33 9.04
C LYS A 352 14.64 8.30 8.94
N ARG A 353 14.59 9.38 9.72
CA ARG A 353 15.66 10.35 9.86
C ARG A 353 16.91 9.70 10.47
N ILE A 354 18.10 10.03 9.95
CA ILE A 354 19.39 9.45 10.34
C ILE A 354 20.50 10.46 10.60
N ASP A 355 20.20 11.76 10.57
CA ASP A 355 21.07 12.88 10.98
C ASP A 355 20.79 13.37 12.39
#